data_e861af0a988656acf94d2b698ff5d8ed
#
_entry.id   e861af0a988656acf94d2b698ff5d8ed
#
_cell.length_a   1.000
_cell.length_b   1.000
_cell.length_c   1.000
_cell.angle_alpha   90.00
_cell.angle_beta   90.00
_cell.angle_gamma   90.00
#
_symmetry.space_group_name_H-M   'P 1'
#
loop_
_entity.id
_entity.type
_entity.pdbx_description
1 polymer ?
#
loop_
_entity_poly.entity_id
_entity_poly.type
_entity_poly.pdbx_seq_one_letter_code
_entity_poly.pdbx_strand_id
1 'polypeptide(L)'
;MKTQYYTASTLDGFLATEDDSLDWLFPLGSIEESSYPEFIENVGALAMGSATYEWVVRNSEKAVEETGSRWPYTQPTWVFSTRQLPEIPGADVRFVEGDVSRVHKAMLQEADGKNIWIVGGGDLAGQFFDAGLLDELIIQIGSATLGTGKPLFPRTVLSPTLHLTSVRAFGSGMAELRYDVRRDNVDQPDESIA
;
A
#
# COMPACT_ATOMS: atom_id res chain seq x y z
N MET A 1 6.00 15.35 -1.65
CA MET A 1 6.06 13.96 -2.16
C MET A 1 6.33 13.05 -0.99
N LYS A 2 5.46 12.04 -0.77
CA LYS A 2 5.56 11.03 0.30
C LYS A 2 5.60 9.63 -0.30
N THR A 3 6.21 8.68 0.39
CA THR A 3 6.05 7.24 0.14
C THR A 3 5.01 6.72 1.12
N GLN A 4 3.89 6.25 0.60
CA GLN A 4 2.69 5.93 1.36
C GLN A 4 2.33 4.45 1.23
N TYR A 5 2.02 3.80 2.34
CA TYR A 5 1.41 2.48 2.35
C TYR A 5 -0.09 2.64 2.53
N TYR A 6 -0.85 2.56 1.42
CA TYR A 6 -2.31 2.62 1.43
C TYR A 6 -2.86 1.23 1.14
N THR A 7 -3.64 0.69 2.07
CA THR A 7 -4.19 -0.66 1.95
C THR A 7 -5.41 -0.85 2.85
N ALA A 8 -6.19 -1.91 2.59
CA ALA A 8 -7.22 -2.39 3.50
C ALA A 8 -6.70 -3.57 4.34
N SER A 9 -7.19 -3.70 5.56
CA SER A 9 -6.95 -4.85 6.42
C SER A 9 -8.21 -5.25 7.18
N THR A 10 -8.24 -6.50 7.64
CA THR A 10 -9.24 -6.94 8.62
C THR A 10 -8.98 -6.33 9.99
N LEU A 11 -9.97 -6.39 10.89
CA LEU A 11 -9.88 -5.88 12.26
C LEU A 11 -8.74 -6.55 13.06
N ASP A 12 -8.43 -7.79 12.74
CA ASP A 12 -7.33 -8.57 13.35
C ASP A 12 -5.99 -8.48 12.59
N GLY A 13 -5.87 -7.55 11.62
CA GLY A 13 -4.60 -7.14 11.04
C GLY A 13 -4.10 -8.01 9.89
N PHE A 14 -4.97 -8.58 9.09
CA PHE A 14 -4.60 -9.32 7.88
C PHE A 14 -5.04 -8.62 6.62
N LEU A 15 -4.22 -8.71 5.57
CA LEU A 15 -4.53 -8.19 4.22
C LEU A 15 -5.44 -9.15 3.46
N ALA A 16 -5.12 -10.44 3.54
CA ALA A 16 -5.73 -11.51 2.78
C ALA A 16 -5.70 -12.81 3.57
N THR A 17 -6.45 -13.80 3.12
CA THR A 17 -6.32 -15.18 3.60
C THR A 17 -4.95 -15.78 3.24
N GLU A 18 -4.63 -16.97 3.73
CA GLU A 18 -3.36 -17.64 3.42
C GLU A 18 -3.20 -17.96 1.92
N ASP A 19 -4.29 -18.14 1.21
CA ASP A 19 -4.39 -18.38 -0.23
C ASP A 19 -4.61 -17.11 -1.07
N ASP A 20 -4.32 -15.94 -0.49
CA ASP A 20 -4.37 -14.62 -1.13
C ASP A 20 -5.79 -14.16 -1.56
N SER A 21 -6.89 -14.68 -0.95
CA SER A 21 -8.24 -14.15 -1.20
C SER A 21 -8.49 -12.84 -0.45
N LEU A 22 -9.19 -11.92 -1.15
CA LEU A 22 -9.72 -10.67 -0.61
C LEU A 22 -11.26 -10.66 -0.51
N ASP A 23 -11.91 -11.81 -0.50
CA ASP A 23 -13.38 -11.92 -0.52
C ASP A 23 -14.03 -11.24 0.68
N TRP A 24 -13.32 -11.11 1.79
CA TRP A 24 -13.77 -10.40 2.99
C TRP A 24 -13.99 -8.90 2.74
N LEU A 25 -13.30 -8.30 1.77
CA LEU A 25 -13.30 -6.86 1.50
C LEU A 25 -14.52 -6.43 0.67
N PHE A 26 -14.91 -7.22 -0.34
CA PHE A 26 -15.93 -6.83 -1.31
C PHE A 26 -17.31 -6.50 -0.71
N PRO A 27 -17.79 -7.17 0.37
CA PRO A 27 -19.07 -6.84 0.98
C PRO A 27 -19.08 -5.50 1.77
N LEU A 28 -17.91 -4.90 2.02
CA LEU A 28 -17.81 -3.74 2.92
C LEU A 28 -18.08 -2.39 2.26
N GLY A 29 -18.25 -2.35 0.93
CA GLY A 29 -18.54 -1.15 0.17
C GLY A 29 -17.74 -1.05 -1.11
N SER A 30 -17.96 0.02 -1.86
CA SER A 30 -17.26 0.27 -3.10
C SER A 30 -16.02 1.14 -2.87
N ILE A 31 -15.02 0.97 -3.70
CA ILE A 31 -13.75 1.73 -3.64
C ILE A 31 -14.00 3.22 -3.91
N GLU A 32 -15.03 3.56 -4.71
CA GLU A 32 -15.42 4.92 -5.06
C GLU A 32 -15.99 5.69 -3.86
N GLU A 33 -16.54 4.99 -2.86
CA GLU A 33 -17.07 5.56 -1.63
C GLU A 33 -16.01 5.75 -0.55
N SER A 34 -14.77 5.33 -0.82
CA SER A 34 -13.62 5.44 0.09
C SER A 34 -12.78 6.71 -0.19
N SER A 35 -11.63 6.83 0.45
CA SER A 35 -10.65 7.88 0.16
C SER A 35 -9.79 7.58 -1.09
N TYR A 36 -9.98 6.44 -1.73
CA TYR A 36 -9.15 6.00 -2.86
C TYR A 36 -9.16 6.95 -4.07
N PRO A 37 -10.32 7.49 -4.53
CA PRO A 37 -10.32 8.41 -5.67
C PRO A 37 -9.43 9.64 -5.44
N GLU A 38 -9.53 10.26 -4.26
CA GLU A 38 -8.70 11.41 -3.88
C GLU A 38 -7.22 11.00 -3.73
N PHE A 39 -6.96 9.81 -3.21
CA PHE A 39 -5.61 9.28 -3.01
C PHE A 39 -4.89 9.05 -4.34
N ILE A 40 -5.52 8.32 -5.28
CA ILE A 40 -4.86 7.89 -6.53
C ILE A 40 -4.52 9.07 -7.46
N GLU A 41 -5.25 10.17 -7.41
CA GLU A 41 -4.94 11.40 -8.16
C GLU A 41 -3.58 11.99 -7.79
N ASN A 42 -3.13 11.75 -6.55
CA ASN A 42 -1.87 12.24 -6.02
C ASN A 42 -0.72 11.22 -6.11
N VAL A 43 -0.95 10.07 -6.76
CA VAL A 43 0.06 9.02 -6.93
C VAL A 43 0.72 9.13 -8.29
N GLY A 44 2.05 9.11 -8.32
CA GLY A 44 2.86 9.16 -9.53
C GLY A 44 3.61 7.87 -9.83
N ALA A 45 3.79 6.99 -8.84
CA ALA A 45 4.48 5.71 -9.01
C ALA A 45 3.96 4.66 -8.03
N LEU A 46 3.99 3.38 -8.42
CA LEU A 46 3.53 2.27 -7.61
C LEU A 46 4.66 1.28 -7.31
N ALA A 47 4.62 0.69 -6.11
CA ALA A 47 5.43 -0.45 -5.71
C ALA A 47 4.53 -1.60 -5.25
N MET A 48 4.79 -2.82 -5.70
CA MET A 48 4.10 -4.00 -5.21
C MET A 48 4.99 -5.24 -5.21
N GLY A 49 4.69 -6.18 -4.33
CA GLY A 49 5.30 -7.49 -4.33
C GLY A 49 4.67 -8.42 -5.37
N SER A 50 5.34 -9.54 -5.64
CA SER A 50 4.88 -10.52 -6.63
C SER A 50 3.47 -11.07 -6.35
N ALA A 51 3.12 -11.35 -5.10
CA ALA A 51 1.79 -11.87 -4.75
C ALA A 51 0.68 -10.85 -5.07
N THR A 52 0.90 -9.56 -4.75
CA THR A 52 -0.02 -8.48 -5.10
C THR A 52 -0.16 -8.33 -6.61
N TYR A 53 0.94 -8.38 -7.35
CA TYR A 53 0.93 -8.34 -8.80
C TYR A 53 0.13 -9.50 -9.40
N GLU A 54 0.41 -10.73 -8.98
CA GLU A 54 -0.29 -11.93 -9.45
C GLU A 54 -1.79 -11.88 -9.12
N TRP A 55 -2.15 -11.31 -7.96
CA TRP A 55 -3.54 -11.11 -7.60
C TRP A 55 -4.24 -10.12 -8.55
N VAL A 56 -3.61 -8.96 -8.83
CA VAL A 56 -4.14 -7.96 -9.78
C VAL A 56 -4.32 -8.58 -11.17
N VAL A 57 -3.33 -9.34 -11.65
CA VAL A 57 -3.41 -10.02 -12.95
C VAL A 57 -4.56 -11.03 -13.00
N ARG A 58 -4.72 -11.84 -11.96
CA ARG A 58 -5.80 -12.85 -11.90
C ARG A 58 -7.19 -12.22 -11.84
N ASN A 59 -7.33 -11.06 -11.22
CA ASN A 59 -8.61 -10.37 -11.04
C ASN A 59 -8.84 -9.24 -12.05
N SER A 60 -8.04 -9.18 -13.11
CA SER A 60 -8.06 -8.10 -14.11
C SER A 60 -9.28 -8.12 -15.04
N GLU A 61 -10.14 -9.14 -15.02
CA GLU A 61 -11.32 -9.20 -15.90
C GLU A 61 -12.26 -8.02 -15.67
N LYS A 62 -12.48 -7.61 -14.40
CA LYS A 62 -13.25 -6.39 -14.08
C LYS A 62 -12.58 -5.13 -14.61
N ALA A 63 -11.25 -5.05 -14.51
CA ALA A 63 -10.52 -3.91 -15.06
C ALA A 63 -10.66 -3.80 -16.58
N VAL A 64 -10.75 -4.93 -17.30
CA VAL A 64 -11.00 -4.95 -18.75
C VAL A 64 -12.38 -4.39 -19.09
N GLU A 65 -13.40 -4.70 -18.32
CA GLU A 65 -14.76 -4.18 -18.54
C GLU A 65 -14.82 -2.65 -18.34
N GLU A 66 -14.08 -2.11 -17.36
CA GLU A 66 -14.13 -0.71 -17.00
C GLU A 66 -13.18 0.16 -17.83
N THR A 67 -11.98 -0.32 -18.12
CA THR A 67 -10.90 0.48 -18.73
C THR A 67 -10.45 0.00 -20.10
N GLY A 68 -10.90 -1.18 -20.55
CA GLY A 68 -10.43 -1.85 -21.76
C GLY A 68 -9.01 -2.43 -21.62
N SER A 69 -8.39 -2.33 -20.44
CA SER A 69 -7.05 -2.82 -20.14
C SER A 69 -7.07 -3.85 -19.01
N ARG A 70 -6.21 -4.86 -19.11
CA ARG A 70 -5.97 -5.82 -18.01
C ARG A 70 -5.17 -5.22 -16.86
N TRP A 71 -4.61 -4.02 -17.04
CA TRP A 71 -3.86 -3.31 -16.02
C TRP A 71 -4.64 -2.09 -15.56
N PRO A 72 -5.02 -2.00 -14.27
CA PRO A 72 -5.91 -0.94 -13.78
C PRO A 72 -5.19 0.40 -13.51
N TYR A 73 -3.86 0.44 -13.62
CA TYR A 73 -3.07 1.62 -13.27
C TYR A 73 -2.45 2.27 -14.50
N THR A 74 -2.37 3.59 -14.51
CA THR A 74 -1.69 4.39 -15.53
C THR A 74 -0.28 4.79 -15.12
N GLN A 75 0.04 4.71 -13.85
CA GLN A 75 1.33 5.07 -13.29
C GLN A 75 2.36 3.95 -13.51
N PRO A 76 3.65 4.30 -13.69
CA PRO A 76 4.73 3.33 -13.72
C PRO A 76 4.75 2.51 -12.43
N THR A 77 4.86 1.21 -12.58
CA THR A 77 4.75 0.26 -11.46
C THR A 77 5.99 -0.61 -11.36
N TRP A 78 6.60 -0.63 -10.18
CA TRP A 78 7.71 -1.52 -9.86
C TRP A 78 7.19 -2.75 -9.10
N VAL A 79 7.48 -3.92 -9.66
CA VAL A 79 7.12 -5.22 -9.07
C VAL A 79 8.36 -5.89 -8.52
N PHE A 80 8.45 -5.99 -7.19
CA PHE A 80 9.58 -6.60 -6.49
C PHE A 80 9.41 -8.12 -6.47
N SER A 81 10.29 -8.83 -7.20
CA SER A 81 10.25 -10.29 -7.32
C SER A 81 11.59 -10.84 -7.76
N THR A 82 11.97 -12.00 -7.20
CA THR A 82 13.06 -12.84 -7.72
C THR A 82 12.58 -13.86 -8.75
N ARG A 83 11.26 -13.93 -8.98
CA ARG A 83 10.62 -14.85 -9.93
C ARG A 83 10.37 -14.15 -11.25
N GLN A 84 10.40 -14.92 -12.34
CA GLN A 84 9.84 -14.45 -13.60
C GLN A 84 8.32 -14.47 -13.53
N LEU A 85 7.70 -13.33 -13.81
CA LEU A 85 6.25 -13.15 -13.79
C LEU A 85 5.74 -12.83 -15.20
N PRO A 86 4.47 -13.14 -15.51
CA PRO A 86 3.92 -12.81 -16.82
C PRO A 86 3.84 -11.30 -17.01
N GLU A 87 4.22 -10.83 -18.20
CA GLU A 87 4.09 -9.42 -18.57
C GLU A 87 2.67 -9.12 -19.05
N ILE A 88 2.19 -7.90 -18.82
CA ILE A 88 0.92 -7.41 -19.34
C ILE A 88 1.22 -6.45 -20.49
N PRO A 89 0.83 -6.80 -21.73
CA PRO A 89 1.06 -5.94 -22.88
C PRO A 89 0.42 -4.54 -22.69
N GLY A 90 1.23 -3.49 -22.90
CA GLY A 90 0.79 -2.11 -22.81
C GLY A 90 0.80 -1.51 -21.39
N ALA A 91 1.11 -2.28 -20.35
CA ALA A 91 1.31 -1.78 -19.00
C ALA A 91 2.75 -1.32 -18.77
N ASP A 92 2.95 -0.18 -18.09
CA ASP A 92 4.28 0.25 -17.64
C ASP A 92 4.63 -0.47 -16.32
N VAL A 93 4.96 -1.75 -16.44
CA VAL A 93 5.37 -2.62 -15.32
C VAL A 93 6.85 -2.96 -15.44
N ARG A 94 7.58 -2.72 -14.38
CA ARG A 94 9.05 -2.91 -14.30
C ARG A 94 9.36 -3.92 -13.21
N PHE A 95 9.81 -5.12 -13.60
CA PHE A 95 10.22 -6.15 -12.64
C PHE A 95 11.60 -5.83 -12.10
N VAL A 96 11.72 -5.85 -10.78
CA VAL A 96 12.96 -5.52 -10.06
C VAL A 96 13.19 -6.51 -8.92
N GLU A 97 14.45 -6.66 -8.55
CA GLU A 97 14.86 -7.46 -7.41
C GLU A 97 15.85 -6.70 -6.51
N GLY A 98 15.95 -7.11 -5.27
CA GLY A 98 16.93 -6.60 -4.30
C GLY A 98 16.44 -5.42 -3.49
N ASP A 99 17.36 -4.53 -3.13
CA ASP A 99 17.18 -3.47 -2.16
C ASP A 99 16.21 -2.37 -2.65
N VAL A 100 15.16 -2.12 -1.86
CA VAL A 100 14.15 -1.09 -2.12
C VAL A 100 14.76 0.32 -2.25
N SER A 101 15.86 0.61 -1.55
CA SER A 101 16.50 1.94 -1.57
C SER A 101 17.05 2.31 -2.94
N ARG A 102 17.53 1.33 -3.69
CA ARG A 102 18.04 1.55 -5.06
C ARG A 102 16.92 1.88 -6.03
N VAL A 103 15.82 1.13 -5.91
CA VAL A 103 14.65 1.26 -6.76
C VAL A 103 13.88 2.54 -6.44
N HIS A 104 13.75 2.88 -5.16
CA HIS A 104 13.04 4.08 -4.69
C HIS A 104 13.53 5.37 -5.35
N LYS A 105 14.84 5.52 -5.57
CA LYS A 105 15.39 6.70 -6.28
C LYS A 105 14.85 6.84 -7.70
N ALA A 106 14.72 5.73 -8.43
CA ALA A 106 14.13 5.73 -9.76
C ALA A 106 12.62 6.05 -9.71
N MET A 107 11.92 5.51 -8.71
CA MET A 107 10.50 5.80 -8.49
C MET A 107 10.26 7.28 -8.22
N LEU A 108 11.10 7.93 -7.41
CA LEU A 108 11.01 9.37 -7.12
C LEU A 108 11.15 10.22 -8.39
N GLN A 109 12.01 9.82 -9.31
CA GLN A 109 12.21 10.52 -10.59
C GLN A 109 10.99 10.41 -11.52
N GLU A 110 10.40 9.22 -11.59
CA GLU A 110 9.25 8.95 -12.44
C GLU A 110 7.91 9.41 -11.86
N ALA A 111 7.85 9.60 -10.54
CA ALA A 111 6.64 10.06 -9.85
C ALA A 111 6.25 11.51 -10.16
N ASP A 112 7.12 12.29 -10.82
CA ASP A 112 6.89 13.67 -11.27
C ASP A 112 6.32 14.58 -10.17
N GLY A 113 6.92 14.55 -8.99
CA GLY A 113 6.49 15.35 -7.84
C GLY A 113 5.28 14.81 -7.06
N LYS A 114 4.61 13.76 -7.55
CA LYS A 114 3.53 13.07 -6.86
C LYS A 114 4.06 12.02 -5.88
N ASN A 115 3.16 11.43 -5.10
CA ASN A 115 3.50 10.43 -4.09
C ASN A 115 3.81 9.06 -4.72
N ILE A 116 4.54 8.24 -3.97
CA ILE A 116 4.75 6.82 -4.27
C ILE A 116 3.76 6.02 -3.43
N TRP A 117 3.04 5.11 -4.05
CA TRP A 117 2.13 4.20 -3.39
C TRP A 117 2.72 2.79 -3.30
N ILE A 118 2.91 2.31 -2.08
CA ILE A 118 3.14 0.89 -1.82
C ILE A 118 1.77 0.21 -1.77
N VAL A 119 1.42 -0.53 -2.82
CA VAL A 119 0.12 -1.20 -2.97
C VAL A 119 0.02 -2.39 -2.00
N GLY A 120 1.13 -3.09 -1.85
CA GLY A 120 1.26 -4.27 -0.99
C GLY A 120 2.40 -5.21 -1.45
N GLY A 121 2.75 -6.33 -0.74
CA GLY A 121 2.19 -6.73 0.54
C GLY A 121 2.89 -6.07 1.73
N GLY A 122 2.43 -6.46 2.91
CA GLY A 122 2.91 -5.91 4.17
C GLY A 122 4.41 -6.04 4.39
N ASP A 123 5.03 -7.12 3.92
CA ASP A 123 6.49 -7.28 4.03
C ASP A 123 7.23 -6.28 3.15
N LEU A 124 6.75 -5.98 1.95
CA LEU A 124 7.36 -4.95 1.09
C LEU A 124 7.26 -3.57 1.77
N ALA A 125 6.10 -3.23 2.32
CA ALA A 125 5.95 -1.98 3.09
C ALA A 125 6.91 -1.95 4.29
N GLY A 126 7.11 -3.09 4.96
CA GLY A 126 8.11 -3.27 6.01
C GLY A 126 9.54 -3.01 5.53
N GLN A 127 9.92 -3.46 4.33
CA GLN A 127 11.25 -3.19 3.76
C GLN A 127 11.47 -1.69 3.50
N PHE A 128 10.46 -0.97 3.00
CA PHE A 128 10.53 0.49 2.87
C PHE A 128 10.65 1.19 4.24
N PHE A 129 9.94 0.69 5.26
CA PHE A 129 10.06 1.19 6.62
C PHE A 129 11.46 0.96 7.18
N ASP A 130 11.99 -0.25 7.09
CA ASP A 130 13.33 -0.64 7.57
C ASP A 130 14.44 0.21 6.90
N ALA A 131 14.24 0.57 5.63
CA ALA A 131 15.13 1.44 4.87
C ALA A 131 14.96 2.94 5.19
N GLY A 132 14.02 3.33 6.07
CA GLY A 132 13.71 4.73 6.39
C GLY A 132 13.06 5.50 5.23
N LEU A 133 12.34 4.82 4.35
CA LEU A 133 11.74 5.38 3.13
C LEU A 133 10.23 5.52 3.21
N LEU A 134 9.56 4.87 4.17
CA LEU A 134 8.11 4.97 4.36
C LEU A 134 7.79 6.23 5.17
N ASP A 135 6.89 7.06 4.67
CA ASP A 135 6.50 8.34 5.30
C ASP A 135 5.12 8.27 5.96
N GLU A 136 4.19 7.47 5.42
CA GLU A 136 2.81 7.46 5.88
C GLU A 136 2.17 6.08 5.70
N LEU A 137 1.37 5.67 6.69
CA LEU A 137 0.46 4.53 6.59
C LEU A 137 -0.97 5.05 6.51
N ILE A 138 -1.74 4.56 5.54
CA ILE A 138 -3.17 4.83 5.37
C ILE A 138 -3.87 3.47 5.35
N ILE A 139 -4.45 3.09 6.48
CA ILE A 139 -4.99 1.75 6.68
C ILE A 139 -6.50 1.80 6.82
N GLN A 140 -7.19 1.16 5.90
CA GLN A 140 -8.63 0.97 5.95
C GLN A 140 -8.95 -0.34 6.66
N ILE A 141 -9.46 -0.25 7.89
CA ILE A 141 -9.80 -1.41 8.71
C ILE A 141 -11.25 -1.79 8.46
N GLY A 142 -11.45 -2.99 7.90
CA GLY A 142 -12.76 -3.56 7.65
C GLY A 142 -13.32 -4.31 8.85
N SER A 143 -14.65 -4.37 8.95
CA SER A 143 -15.39 -5.09 10.01
C SER A 143 -15.41 -6.61 9.78
N ALA A 144 -14.24 -7.20 9.58
CA ALA A 144 -14.02 -8.62 9.36
C ALA A 144 -12.81 -9.12 10.15
N THR A 145 -12.76 -10.39 10.45
CA THR A 145 -11.59 -11.07 11.04
C THR A 145 -11.31 -12.35 10.25
N LEU A 146 -10.04 -12.73 10.10
CA LEU A 146 -9.61 -13.94 9.42
C LEU A 146 -9.02 -14.98 10.37
N GLY A 147 -8.51 -14.55 11.54
CA GLY A 147 -7.82 -15.43 12.49
C GLY A 147 -6.39 -15.79 12.05
N THR A 148 -6.18 -16.05 10.76
CA THR A 148 -4.88 -16.29 10.12
C THR A 148 -4.87 -15.66 8.72
N GLY A 149 -3.69 -15.41 8.16
CA GLY A 149 -3.58 -14.81 6.81
C GLY A 149 -2.29 -14.06 6.57
N LYS A 150 -2.28 -13.26 5.52
CA LYS A 150 -1.16 -12.39 5.15
C LYS A 150 -1.15 -11.16 6.06
N PRO A 151 -0.12 -10.96 6.88
CA PRO A 151 -0.12 -9.87 7.87
C PRO A 151 -0.07 -8.50 7.20
N LEU A 152 -0.78 -7.54 7.81
CA LEU A 152 -0.81 -6.15 7.37
C LEU A 152 0.58 -5.51 7.34
N PHE A 153 1.32 -5.65 8.44
CA PHE A 153 2.63 -5.01 8.58
C PHE A 153 3.52 -5.82 9.54
N PRO A 154 4.28 -6.82 9.03
CA PRO A 154 5.03 -7.76 9.86
C PRO A 154 6.34 -7.12 10.37
N ARG A 155 6.22 -6.04 11.12
CA ARG A 155 7.32 -5.34 11.80
C ARG A 155 6.90 -5.00 13.22
N THR A 156 7.86 -5.06 14.14
CA THR A 156 7.68 -4.50 15.47
C THR A 156 7.98 -3.02 15.44
N VAL A 157 6.95 -2.20 15.62
CA VAL A 157 7.08 -0.75 15.68
C VAL A 157 6.50 -0.26 17.00
N LEU A 158 7.31 0.42 17.79
CA LEU A 158 6.93 0.92 19.09
C LEU A 158 6.62 2.42 19.03
N SER A 159 5.76 2.88 19.97
CA SER A 159 5.52 4.31 20.16
C SER A 159 6.84 5.02 20.56
N PRO A 160 7.10 6.24 20.07
CA PRO A 160 6.20 7.15 19.34
C PRO A 160 6.37 7.16 17.82
N THR A 161 6.96 6.12 17.23
CA THR A 161 7.33 6.09 15.79
C THR A 161 6.13 6.34 14.85
N LEU A 162 4.93 5.82 15.18
CA LEU A 162 3.72 6.06 14.42
C LEU A 162 2.87 7.14 15.11
N HIS A 163 2.64 8.25 14.42
CA HIS A 163 1.84 9.37 14.92
C HIS A 163 0.49 9.42 14.20
N LEU A 164 -0.60 9.17 14.93
CA LEU A 164 -1.97 9.20 14.40
C LEU A 164 -2.33 10.63 13.96
N THR A 165 -2.68 10.81 12.70
CA THR A 165 -3.02 12.11 12.11
C THR A 165 -4.48 12.22 11.74
N SER A 166 -5.17 11.11 11.44
CA SER A 166 -6.58 11.12 11.04
C SER A 166 -7.27 9.80 11.34
N VAL A 167 -8.56 9.92 11.68
CA VAL A 167 -9.50 8.79 11.79
C VAL A 167 -10.75 9.17 11.02
N ARG A 168 -11.17 8.35 10.06
CA ARG A 168 -12.38 8.56 9.25
C ARG A 168 -13.20 7.28 9.18
N ALA A 169 -14.51 7.38 9.20
CA ALA A 169 -15.40 6.26 8.94
C ALA A 169 -15.93 6.33 7.50
N PHE A 170 -16.02 5.18 6.85
CA PHE A 170 -16.62 5.00 5.53
C PHE A 170 -17.77 3.99 5.65
N GLY A 171 -19.00 4.45 5.48
CA GLY A 171 -20.16 3.64 5.72
C GLY A 171 -20.20 3.11 7.16
N SER A 172 -20.75 1.91 7.34
CA SER A 172 -20.84 1.21 8.63
C SER A 172 -19.80 0.11 8.83
N GLY A 173 -19.01 -0.18 7.78
CA GLY A 173 -18.13 -1.35 7.74
C GLY A 173 -16.64 -1.04 7.73
N MET A 174 -16.23 0.23 7.61
CA MET A 174 -14.81 0.56 7.40
C MET A 174 -14.37 1.81 8.15
N ALA A 175 -13.20 1.74 8.78
CA ALA A 175 -12.52 2.88 9.40
C ALA A 175 -11.14 3.07 8.77
N GLU A 176 -10.83 4.29 8.34
CA GLU A 176 -9.49 4.65 7.87
C GLU A 176 -8.70 5.32 8.98
N LEU A 177 -7.50 4.80 9.22
CA LEU A 177 -6.52 5.37 10.12
C LEU A 177 -5.33 5.87 9.29
N ARG A 178 -4.88 7.09 9.56
CA ARG A 178 -3.65 7.64 8.97
C ARG A 178 -2.60 7.88 10.03
N TYR A 179 -1.39 7.42 9.76
CA TYR A 179 -0.24 7.61 10.63
C TYR A 179 0.92 8.17 9.83
N ASP A 180 1.51 9.26 10.30
CA ASP A 180 2.84 9.67 9.86
C ASP A 180 3.90 8.79 10.54
N VAL A 181 4.90 8.39 9.78
CA VAL A 181 6.08 7.66 10.28
C VAL A 181 7.11 8.69 10.75
N ARG A 182 7.29 8.82 12.05
CA ARG A 182 8.33 9.67 12.63
C ARG A 182 9.66 8.95 12.58
N ARG A 183 10.64 9.61 11.99
CA ARG A 183 12.03 9.20 12.09
C ARG A 183 12.59 9.95 13.29
N ASP A 184 13.13 9.24 14.28
CA ASP A 184 13.80 9.87 15.40
C ASP A 184 14.95 10.74 14.86
N ASN A 185 14.69 12.04 14.71
CA ASN A 185 15.77 13.02 14.73
C ASN A 185 16.23 13.08 16.19
N VAL A 186 17.37 12.52 16.48
CA VAL A 186 18.01 12.44 17.81
C VAL A 186 18.25 13.85 18.43
N ASP A 187 17.82 14.95 17.80
CA ASP A 187 18.19 16.33 18.14
C ASP A 187 17.04 17.33 18.32
N GLN A 188 15.83 16.91 18.79
CA GLN A 188 14.89 17.91 19.31
C GLN A 188 14.26 17.45 20.62
N PRO A 189 14.53 18.13 21.75
CA PRO A 189 13.78 17.93 22.99
C PRO A 189 12.32 18.37 22.75
N ASP A 190 11.37 17.55 23.20
CA ASP A 190 9.93 17.81 23.17
C ASP A 190 9.61 19.07 24.00
N GLU A 191 9.34 20.21 23.34
CA GLU A 191 8.92 21.47 23.99
C GLU A 191 7.43 21.50 24.34
N SER A 192 6.70 20.39 24.30
CA SER A 192 5.23 20.36 24.47
C SER A 192 4.74 19.88 25.85
N ILE A 193 5.58 19.92 26.89
CA ILE A 193 5.13 19.73 28.28
C ILE A 193 5.46 21.00 29.07
N ALA A 194 4.61 21.98 28.95
CA ALA A 194 4.47 23.08 29.91
C ALA A 194 3.00 23.45 30.04
#